data_be04ad46cef86dbbd7143fdc0c54d49e
#
_entry.id   be04ad46cef86dbbd7143fdc0c54d49e
#
_cell.length_a   1.000
_cell.length_b   1.000
_cell.length_c   1.000
_cell.angle_alpha   90.00
_cell.angle_beta   90.00
_cell.angle_gamma   90.00
#
_symmetry.space_group_name_H-M   'P 1'
#
loop_
_entity.id
_entity.type
_entity.pdbx_description
1 polymer ?
#
loop_
_entity_poly.entity_id
_entity_poly.type
_entity_poly.pdbx_seq_one_letter_code
_entity_poly.pdbx_strand_id
1 'polypeptide(L)' 'MHYARIATYDLIKGNFSELTALAAKGILPAFSSEPGFVNYGLVDAGHNKVVSISIWERREEA' A
#
# COMPACT_ATOMS: atom_id res chain seq x y z
N MET A 1 13.78 14.62 1.78
CA MET A 1 14.00 13.22 1.32
C MET A 1 12.79 12.38 1.70
N HIS A 2 12.34 11.54 0.79
CA HIS A 2 11.22 10.65 1.06
C HIS A 2 11.71 9.24 1.38
N TYR A 3 10.94 8.52 2.14
CA TYR A 3 11.22 7.13 2.51
C TYR A 3 10.10 6.24 2.02
N ALA A 4 10.45 5.06 1.55
CA ALA A 4 9.48 4.11 1.03
C ALA A 4 9.46 2.85 1.89
N ARG A 5 8.26 2.36 2.15
CA ARG A 5 8.07 1.04 2.73
C ARG A 5 7.49 0.14 1.66
N ILE A 6 8.14 -0.99 1.42
CA ILE A 6 7.71 -1.94 0.41
C ILE A 6 7.39 -3.26 1.10
N ALA A 7 6.22 -3.79 0.81
CA ALA A 7 5.79 -5.08 1.38
C ALA A 7 5.18 -5.94 0.29
N THR A 8 5.44 -7.24 0.35
CA THR A 8 4.92 -8.20 -0.61
C THR A 8 3.91 -9.11 0.10
N TYR A 9 2.78 -9.33 -0.55
CA TYR A 9 1.71 -10.16 -0.01
C TYR A 9 1.29 -11.21 -1.01
N ASP A 10 0.81 -12.34 -0.51
CA ASP A 10 0.19 -13.36 -1.34
C ASP A 10 -1.33 -13.17 -1.32
N LEU A 11 -1.95 -13.18 -2.52
CA LEU A 11 -3.40 -13.17 -2.64
C LEU A 11 -3.90 -14.59 -2.46
N ILE A 12 -4.44 -14.88 -1.29
CA ILE A 12 -4.97 -16.20 -1.00
C ILE A 12 -6.41 -16.32 -1.49
N LYS A 13 -7.13 -15.19 -1.47
CA LYS A 13 -8.55 -15.15 -1.80
C LYS A 13 -8.87 -13.87 -2.55
N GLY A 14 -9.77 -13.96 -3.53
CA GLY A 14 -10.15 -12.80 -4.31
C GLY A 14 -9.16 -12.49 -5.41
N ASN A 15 -9.20 -11.27 -5.92
CA ASN A 15 -8.33 -10.83 -6.99
C ASN A 15 -7.78 -9.44 -6.71
N PHE A 16 -6.89 -8.98 -7.59
CA PHE A 16 -6.23 -7.69 -7.42
C PHE A 16 -7.22 -6.53 -7.37
N SER A 17 -8.27 -6.57 -8.20
CA SER A 17 -9.29 -5.52 -8.23
C SER A 17 -10.03 -5.40 -6.90
N GLU A 18 -10.35 -6.54 -6.28
CA GLU A 18 -11.00 -6.55 -4.97
C GLU A 18 -10.09 -5.98 -3.90
N LEU A 19 -8.80 -6.34 -3.95
CA LEU A 19 -7.83 -5.84 -3.01
C LEU A 19 -7.67 -4.31 -3.12
N THR A 20 -7.60 -3.79 -4.35
CA THR A 20 -7.48 -2.34 -4.54
C THR A 20 -8.72 -1.60 -4.05
N ALA A 21 -9.90 -2.17 -4.22
CA ALA A 21 -11.13 -1.58 -3.71
C ALA A 21 -11.13 -1.53 -2.18
N LEU A 22 -10.68 -2.60 -1.52
CA LEU A 22 -10.57 -2.62 -0.07
C LEU A 22 -9.53 -1.63 0.45
N ALA A 23 -8.41 -1.53 -0.25
CA ALA A 23 -7.36 -0.57 0.11
C ALA A 23 -7.86 0.86 0.00
N ALA A 24 -8.60 1.17 -1.06
CA ALA A 24 -9.15 2.51 -1.24
C ALA A 24 -10.18 2.87 -0.16
N LYS A 25 -10.92 1.89 0.33
CA LYS A 25 -11.95 2.13 1.36
C LYS A 25 -11.40 2.18 2.78
N GLY A 26 -10.37 1.40 3.06
CA GLY A 26 -9.87 1.22 4.42
C GLY A 26 -8.45 1.73 4.63
N ILE A 27 -7.50 1.20 3.88
CA ILE A 27 -6.08 1.48 4.10
C ILE A 27 -5.72 2.90 3.69
N LEU A 28 -6.16 3.33 2.53
CA LEU A 28 -5.79 4.64 2.00
C LEU A 28 -6.34 5.79 2.84
N PRO A 29 -7.62 5.80 3.25
CA PRO A 29 -8.10 6.84 4.16
C PRO A 29 -7.36 6.87 5.49
N ALA A 30 -7.03 5.70 6.04
CA ALA A 30 -6.27 5.63 7.29
C ALA A 30 -4.89 6.23 7.14
N PHE A 31 -4.18 5.90 6.06
CA PHE A 31 -2.85 6.45 5.79
C PHE A 31 -2.90 7.94 5.51
N SER A 32 -3.94 8.42 4.81
CA SER A 32 -4.06 9.83 4.47
C SER A 32 -4.15 10.73 5.70
N SER A 33 -4.62 10.21 6.81
CA SER A 33 -4.70 10.99 8.06
C SER A 33 -3.39 10.96 8.85
N GLU A 34 -2.41 10.16 8.46
CA GLU A 34 -1.14 10.07 9.17
C GLU A 34 -0.19 11.20 8.77
N PRO A 35 0.48 11.84 9.75
CA PRO A 35 1.47 12.86 9.43
C PRO A 35 2.61 12.26 8.60
N GLY A 36 3.06 12.99 7.60
CA GLY A 36 4.18 12.57 6.77
C GLY A 36 3.82 11.63 5.64
N PHE A 37 2.57 11.20 5.53
CA PHE A 37 2.13 10.35 4.42
C PHE A 37 2.20 11.13 3.11
N VAL A 38 2.81 10.53 2.09
CA VAL A 38 2.92 11.15 0.77
C VAL A 38 2.08 10.41 -0.26
N ASN A 39 2.27 9.10 -0.38
CA ASN A 39 1.58 8.34 -1.41
C ASN A 39 1.54 6.85 -1.06
N TYR A 40 0.63 6.14 -1.72
CA TYR A 40 0.47 4.70 -1.54
C TYR A 40 0.09 4.08 -2.87
N GLY A 41 0.66 2.94 -3.18
CA GLY A 41 0.36 2.23 -4.40
C GLY A 41 0.37 0.73 -4.21
N LEU A 42 -0.38 0.05 -5.07
CA LEU A 42 -0.40 -1.40 -5.14
C LEU A 42 0.00 -1.83 -6.55
N VAL A 43 0.83 -2.85 -6.63
CA VAL A 43 1.31 -3.39 -7.90
C VAL A 43 0.97 -4.86 -7.95
N ASP A 44 0.35 -5.30 -9.06
CA ASP A 44 0.11 -6.71 -9.32
C ASP A 44 1.40 -7.31 -9.88
N ALA A 45 2.04 -8.13 -9.07
CA ALA A 45 3.31 -8.75 -9.44
C ALA A 45 3.14 -10.09 -10.18
N GLY A 46 1.88 -10.50 -10.45
CA GLY A 46 1.59 -11.79 -11.07
C GLY A 46 1.60 -12.93 -10.05
N HIS A 47 1.13 -14.10 -10.49
CA HIS A 47 1.11 -15.31 -9.65
C HIS A 47 0.48 -15.08 -8.27
N ASN A 48 -0.58 -14.29 -8.22
CA ASN A 48 -1.30 -13.94 -6.99
C ASN A 48 -0.42 -13.23 -5.95
N LYS A 49 0.58 -12.49 -6.41
CA LYS A 49 1.43 -11.68 -5.54
C LYS A 49 1.15 -10.21 -5.74
N VAL A 50 1.14 -9.48 -4.64
CA VAL A 50 0.88 -8.04 -4.65
C VAL A 50 2.00 -7.34 -3.89
N VAL A 51 2.49 -6.25 -4.47
CA VAL A 51 3.50 -5.41 -3.82
C VAL A 51 2.83 -4.10 -3.42
N SER A 52 2.93 -3.74 -2.15
CA SER A 52 2.47 -2.45 -1.67
C SER A 52 3.67 -1.53 -1.49
N ILE A 53 3.49 -0.27 -1.88
CA ILE A 53 4.52 0.77 -1.75
C ILE A 53 3.89 1.96 -1.07
N SER A 54 4.43 2.35 0.08
CA SER A 54 4.01 3.58 0.75
C SER A 54 5.18 4.54 0.83
N ILE A 55 4.90 5.82 0.56
CA ILE A 55 5.92 6.87 0.54
C ILE A 55 5.64 7.81 1.70
N TRP A 56 6.67 8.16 2.46
CA TRP A 56 6.56 8.95 3.68
C TRP A 56 7.64 10.03 3.70
N GLU A 57 7.34 11.14 4.38
CA GLU A 57 8.31 12.23 4.54
C GLU A 57 9.36 11.90 5.59
N ARG A 58 9.02 11.09 6.57
CA ARG A 58 9.90 10.72 7.68
C ARG A 58 10.11 9.23 7.75
N ARG A 59 11.32 8.85 8.08
CA ARG A 59 11.69 7.44 8.19
C ARG A 59 10.88 6.70 9.24
N GLU A 60 10.59 7.34 10.36
CA GLU A 60 9.89 6.73 11.48
C GLU A 60 8.46 6.34 11.13
N GLU A 61 7.91 6.95 10.10
CA GLU A 61 6.52 6.72 9.68
C GLU A 61 6.40 5.64 8.60
N ALA A 62 7.50 5.31 7.96
CA ALA A 62 7.52 4.35 6.87
C ALA A 62 7.32 2.88 7.32
#